data_8c44a8f3aecd5d53e321cadb6a437a8d
#
_entry.id   8c44a8f3aecd5d53e321cadb6a437a8d
#
_cell.length_a   1.000
_cell.length_b   1.000
_cell.length_c   1.000
_cell.angle_alpha   90.00
_cell.angle_beta   90.00
_cell.angle_gamma   90.00
#
_symmetry.space_group_name_H-M   'P 1'
#
loop_
_entity.id
_entity.type
_entity.pdbx_description
1 polymer ?
#
loop_
_entity_poly.entity_id
_entity_poly.type
_entity_poly.pdbx_seq_one_letter_code
_entity_poly.pdbx_strand_id
1 'polypeptide(L)'
;GVVSDDETLSLNTAPTITTSKDFIKIVEGEKLELTPQNLGITMKDIDGDAVELQVKDLSQSNKPVITTFSKQTPGLYSLECRAIDSYNEKSEPIEIQVYVDYANVKDLPTITRDGQALQTNITISGGDIFKPLENVKAVDAKGRELEVKVSTDKALELDPENDTTYVLTYTAVDTYGNEAKIQVNLNVIANKAPVISGVKNHTLKVGDSFDPRAGVHVTDEDDDIQLVVDSNVNTNLAGEYRVLYSATDSKGKTTRVQSIVKVNPKMSSINHVPVIYANDTTIKLGDAFNPLSIVTAYDEEDKDLTQSVEVVNNNVDTKKEGNYTVTYRVKDKN
;
A
#
# COMPACT_ATOMS: atom_id res chain seq x y z
N GLY A 1 100.51 -8.16 -57.33
CA GLY A 1 99.34 -7.38 -57.12
C GLY A 1 98.54 -7.94 -55.96
N VAL A 2 98.54 -7.27 -54.86
CA VAL A 2 97.70 -7.59 -53.72
C VAL A 2 96.49 -6.67 -53.86
N VAL A 3 95.27 -7.19 -54.07
CA VAL A 3 94.03 -6.48 -53.99
C VAL A 3 93.64 -6.53 -52.51
N SER A 4 93.68 -5.39 -51.85
CA SER A 4 93.10 -5.25 -50.51
C SER A 4 91.60 -4.97 -50.71
N ASP A 5 90.77 -5.99 -50.45
CA ASP A 5 89.38 -5.79 -50.24
C ASP A 5 89.18 -5.11 -48.88
N ASP A 6 88.98 -3.80 -48.91
CA ASP A 6 88.54 -3.05 -47.75
C ASP A 6 86.99 -3.11 -47.71
N GLU A 7 86.47 -4.24 -47.23
CA GLU A 7 85.06 -4.33 -46.89
C GLU A 7 84.86 -3.48 -45.63
N THR A 8 84.48 -2.24 -45.86
CA THR A 8 83.87 -1.46 -44.78
C THR A 8 82.60 -2.13 -44.31
N LEU A 9 82.62 -2.81 -43.22
CA LEU A 9 81.45 -3.28 -42.49
C LEU A 9 80.59 -2.03 -42.18
N SER A 10 79.56 -1.81 -43.01
CA SER A 10 78.53 -0.83 -42.65
C SER A 10 77.79 -1.38 -41.46
N LEU A 11 77.87 -0.71 -40.31
CA LEU A 11 77.07 -0.99 -39.15
C LEU A 11 75.63 -0.55 -39.42
N ASN A 12 74.63 -1.48 -39.23
CA ASN A 12 73.21 -1.15 -39.37
C ASN A 12 72.87 0.00 -38.42
N THR A 13 72.17 0.99 -38.91
CA THR A 13 71.72 2.15 -38.15
C THR A 13 70.19 2.09 -37.95
N ALA A 14 69.72 2.29 -36.74
CA ALA A 14 68.29 2.31 -36.50
C ALA A 14 67.53 3.35 -37.35
N PRO A 15 66.33 3.00 -37.86
CA PRO A 15 65.56 3.93 -38.71
C PRO A 15 65.08 5.16 -37.92
N THR A 16 64.67 6.16 -38.64
CA THR A 16 64.04 7.37 -38.05
C THR A 16 62.57 7.42 -38.39
N ILE A 17 61.78 8.02 -37.48
CA ILE A 17 60.32 8.20 -37.61
C ILE A 17 59.96 9.65 -37.28
N THR A 18 59.10 10.25 -38.11
CA THR A 18 58.50 11.57 -37.83
C THR A 18 57.01 11.54 -38.16
N THR A 19 56.24 12.45 -37.60
CA THR A 19 54.83 12.62 -37.97
C THR A 19 54.52 14.07 -38.28
N SER A 20 53.63 14.30 -39.23
CA SER A 20 53.00 15.60 -39.52
C SER A 20 51.73 15.81 -38.71
N LYS A 21 51.28 14.79 -37.92
CA LYS A 21 50.07 14.81 -37.09
C LYS A 21 50.44 14.34 -35.71
N ASP A 22 50.27 15.18 -34.73
CA ASP A 22 50.36 14.83 -33.29
C ASP A 22 48.99 14.51 -32.69
N PHE A 23 47.91 14.78 -33.44
CA PHE A 23 46.52 14.62 -33.02
C PHE A 23 45.63 14.14 -34.18
N ILE A 24 44.81 13.12 -33.92
CA ILE A 24 43.82 12.57 -34.86
C ILE A 24 42.46 12.55 -34.17
N LYS A 25 41.39 12.92 -34.88
CA LYS A 25 40.02 12.86 -34.40
C LYS A 25 39.24 11.78 -35.14
N ILE A 26 38.58 10.89 -34.41
CA ILE A 26 37.60 9.91 -34.90
C ILE A 26 36.35 9.97 -34.05
N VAL A 27 35.26 9.32 -34.44
CA VAL A 27 34.07 9.14 -33.58
C VAL A 27 34.04 7.74 -32.97
N GLU A 28 33.33 7.57 -31.87
CA GLU A 28 33.19 6.27 -31.22
C GLU A 28 32.67 5.21 -32.21
N GLY A 29 33.26 4.02 -32.15
CA GLY A 29 32.95 2.91 -33.03
C GLY A 29 33.58 3.03 -34.42
N GLU A 30 34.11 4.18 -34.82
CA GLU A 30 34.86 4.34 -36.08
C GLU A 30 36.16 3.54 -36.00
N LYS A 31 36.54 2.92 -37.12
CA LYS A 31 37.77 2.14 -37.27
C LYS A 31 38.81 2.97 -37.98
N LEU A 32 39.92 3.24 -37.32
CA LEU A 32 41.10 3.90 -37.88
C LEU A 32 42.13 2.83 -38.31
N GLU A 33 42.40 2.72 -39.60
CA GLU A 33 43.50 1.89 -40.10
C GLU A 33 44.84 2.60 -39.82
N LEU A 34 45.75 1.90 -39.10
CA LEU A 34 47.03 2.47 -38.63
C LEU A 34 48.11 2.34 -39.68
N THR A 35 47.91 3.03 -40.75
CA THR A 35 48.92 3.12 -41.85
C THR A 35 49.77 4.37 -41.70
N PRO A 36 51.01 4.41 -42.22
CA PRO A 36 51.83 5.62 -42.24
C PRO A 36 51.07 6.83 -42.81
N GLN A 37 50.32 6.63 -43.88
CA GLN A 37 49.53 7.69 -44.52
C GLN A 37 48.44 8.24 -43.61
N ASN A 38 47.66 7.39 -42.98
CA ASN A 38 46.57 7.81 -42.07
C ASN A 38 47.10 8.54 -40.83
N LEU A 39 48.27 8.10 -40.31
CA LEU A 39 48.92 8.69 -39.15
C LEU A 39 49.83 9.87 -39.49
N GLY A 40 50.01 10.21 -40.79
CA GLY A 40 50.91 11.27 -41.21
C GLY A 40 52.38 10.98 -40.92
N ILE A 41 52.75 9.68 -40.90
CA ILE A 41 54.07 9.21 -40.52
C ILE A 41 54.99 9.14 -41.76
N THR A 42 56.20 9.59 -41.58
CA THR A 42 57.35 9.39 -42.53
C THR A 42 58.41 8.60 -41.77
N MET A 43 58.92 7.55 -42.46
CA MET A 43 59.97 6.69 -41.94
C MET A 43 61.12 6.69 -42.91
N LYS A 44 62.37 6.73 -42.46
CA LYS A 44 63.58 6.67 -43.26
C LYS A 44 64.63 5.81 -42.60
N ASP A 45 65.27 5.01 -43.35
CA ASP A 45 66.48 4.32 -43.00
C ASP A 45 67.66 4.88 -43.78
N ILE A 46 68.79 5.16 -43.10
CA ILE A 46 69.97 5.77 -43.73
C ILE A 46 70.73 4.75 -44.56
N ASP A 47 70.62 3.48 -44.18
CA ASP A 47 71.34 2.38 -44.91
C ASP A 47 70.52 1.87 -46.06
N GLY A 48 69.28 2.37 -46.27
CA GLY A 48 68.40 2.03 -47.35
C GLY A 48 67.55 0.76 -47.10
N ASP A 49 67.48 0.29 -45.86
CA ASP A 49 66.73 -0.89 -45.52
C ASP A 49 65.22 -0.64 -45.59
N ALA A 50 64.48 -1.73 -45.83
CA ALA A 50 63.02 -1.69 -45.78
C ALA A 50 62.56 -1.40 -44.32
N VAL A 51 61.61 -0.49 -44.16
CA VAL A 51 61.09 -0.05 -42.83
C VAL A 51 59.62 -0.33 -42.71
N GLU A 52 59.21 -0.94 -41.58
CA GLU A 52 57.83 -1.21 -41.21
C GLU A 52 57.39 -0.36 -40.02
N LEU A 53 56.11 0.01 -40.03
CA LEU A 53 55.50 0.73 -38.90
C LEU A 53 54.97 -0.24 -37.85
N GLN A 54 55.37 -0.05 -36.59
CA GLN A 54 54.80 -0.72 -35.44
C GLN A 54 54.03 0.30 -34.58
N VAL A 55 52.76 0.00 -34.29
CA VAL A 55 51.91 0.84 -33.42
C VAL A 55 51.44 0.05 -32.21
N LYS A 56 51.55 0.64 -31.04
CA LYS A 56 51.03 0.09 -29.78
C LYS A 56 49.93 0.97 -29.20
N ASP A 57 48.86 0.33 -28.70
CA ASP A 57 47.82 1.00 -27.92
C ASP A 57 48.29 1.17 -26.48
N LEU A 58 48.58 2.38 -26.05
CA LEU A 58 49.02 2.70 -24.69
C LEU A 58 47.87 2.70 -23.68
N SER A 59 46.61 2.66 -24.10
CA SER A 59 45.44 2.65 -23.22
C SER A 59 45.19 1.27 -22.58
N GLN A 60 45.85 0.22 -23.10
CA GLN A 60 45.73 -1.15 -22.59
C GLN A 60 46.98 -1.49 -21.75
N SER A 61 46.77 -2.18 -20.61
CA SER A 61 47.87 -2.51 -19.69
C SER A 61 48.99 -3.34 -20.31
N ASN A 62 48.68 -4.22 -21.29
CA ASN A 62 49.60 -5.06 -22.00
C ASN A 62 50.24 -4.35 -23.25
N LYS A 63 49.80 -3.13 -23.53
CA LYS A 63 50.28 -2.30 -24.64
C LYS A 63 50.47 -3.10 -25.97
N PRO A 64 49.37 -3.74 -26.47
CA PRO A 64 49.49 -4.61 -27.63
C PRO A 64 49.89 -3.85 -28.89
N VAL A 65 50.60 -4.56 -29.81
CA VAL A 65 50.80 -4.07 -31.16
C VAL A 65 49.50 -4.25 -31.94
N ILE A 66 49.05 -3.20 -32.57
CA ILE A 66 47.79 -3.14 -33.29
C ILE A 66 47.99 -2.58 -34.73
N THR A 67 47.14 -3.01 -35.63
CA THR A 67 47.08 -2.52 -37.02
C THR A 67 45.83 -1.63 -37.26
N THR A 68 44.88 -1.69 -36.34
CA THR A 68 43.66 -0.88 -36.37
C THR A 68 43.35 -0.38 -34.99
N PHE A 69 42.74 0.79 -34.88
CA PHE A 69 42.32 1.40 -33.64
C PHE A 69 40.83 1.72 -33.71
N SER A 70 40.07 1.32 -32.67
CA SER A 70 38.67 1.70 -32.48
C SER A 70 38.34 1.67 -31.01
N LYS A 71 37.53 2.62 -30.52
CA LYS A 71 37.03 2.67 -29.16
C LYS A 71 35.53 2.96 -29.17
N GLN A 72 34.81 2.32 -28.24
CA GLN A 72 33.39 2.56 -28.04
C GLN A 72 33.11 3.64 -26.98
N THR A 73 34.17 4.12 -26.33
CA THR A 73 34.05 5.15 -25.26
C THR A 73 34.76 6.42 -25.75
N PRO A 74 34.08 7.55 -25.78
CA PRO A 74 34.71 8.84 -26.06
C PRO A 74 35.82 9.16 -25.05
N GLY A 75 36.87 9.83 -25.55
CA GLY A 75 38.00 10.18 -24.69
C GLY A 75 39.28 10.39 -25.49
N LEU A 76 40.37 10.69 -24.80
CA LEU A 76 41.70 10.88 -25.34
C LEU A 76 42.52 9.59 -25.12
N TYR A 77 43.11 9.11 -26.19
CA TYR A 77 43.91 7.88 -26.20
C TYR A 77 45.29 8.17 -26.84
N SER A 78 46.31 7.40 -26.46
CA SER A 78 47.65 7.55 -26.97
C SER A 78 48.12 6.30 -27.71
N LEU A 79 48.75 6.49 -28.85
CA LEU A 79 49.39 5.45 -29.65
C LEU A 79 50.90 5.72 -29.65
N GLU A 80 51.71 4.69 -29.31
CA GLU A 80 53.15 4.70 -29.52
C GLU A 80 53.48 4.14 -30.91
N CYS A 81 54.19 4.90 -31.74
CA CYS A 81 54.60 4.51 -33.06
C CYS A 81 56.14 4.40 -33.13
N ARG A 82 56.65 3.34 -33.78
CA ARG A 82 58.04 3.10 -34.07
C ARG A 82 58.23 2.63 -35.49
N ALA A 83 59.33 3.02 -36.11
CA ALA A 83 59.81 2.40 -37.32
C ALA A 83 60.72 1.21 -36.95
N ILE A 84 60.65 0.12 -37.69
CA ILE A 84 61.48 -1.08 -37.51
C ILE A 84 62.07 -1.41 -38.88
N ASP A 85 63.40 -1.58 -38.96
CA ASP A 85 64.06 -2.01 -40.16
C ASP A 85 64.07 -3.54 -40.35
N SER A 86 64.65 -4.00 -41.46
CA SER A 86 64.74 -5.44 -41.76
C SER A 86 65.69 -6.21 -40.87
N TYR A 87 66.52 -5.58 -40.07
CA TYR A 87 67.43 -6.15 -39.07
C TYR A 87 66.84 -6.08 -37.64
N ASN A 88 65.58 -5.57 -37.52
CA ASN A 88 64.83 -5.44 -36.27
C ASN A 88 65.36 -4.33 -35.33
N GLU A 89 66.16 -3.38 -35.85
CA GLU A 89 66.50 -2.16 -35.13
C GLU A 89 65.28 -1.21 -35.13
N LYS A 90 65.11 -0.48 -34.03
CA LYS A 90 63.90 0.33 -33.80
C LYS A 90 64.25 1.81 -33.64
N SER A 91 63.46 2.66 -34.23
CA SER A 91 63.54 4.11 -34.01
C SER A 91 63.21 4.46 -32.53
N GLU A 92 63.57 5.66 -32.14
CA GLU A 92 62.92 6.28 -30.96
C GLU A 92 61.40 6.34 -31.19
N PRO A 93 60.58 6.21 -30.15
CA PRO A 93 59.14 6.26 -30.28
C PRO A 93 58.65 7.69 -30.51
N ILE A 94 57.57 7.79 -31.28
CA ILE A 94 56.72 9.00 -31.30
C ILE A 94 55.34 8.64 -30.75
N GLU A 95 54.70 9.61 -30.14
CA GLU A 95 53.33 9.44 -29.61
C GLU A 95 52.34 10.25 -30.44
N ILE A 96 51.23 9.61 -30.80
CA ILE A 96 50.12 10.25 -31.49
C ILE A 96 48.89 10.16 -30.59
N GLN A 97 48.25 11.29 -30.38
CA GLN A 97 47.00 11.38 -29.63
C GLN A 97 45.81 11.13 -30.55
N VAL A 98 44.90 10.25 -30.12
CA VAL A 98 43.64 10.00 -30.83
C VAL A 98 42.48 10.42 -29.93
N TYR A 99 41.76 11.45 -30.30
CA TYR A 99 40.55 11.89 -29.65
C TYR A 99 39.35 11.17 -30.28
N VAL A 100 38.67 10.37 -29.49
CA VAL A 100 37.42 9.70 -29.87
C VAL A 100 36.27 10.57 -29.39
N ASP A 101 35.53 11.14 -30.33
CA ASP A 101 34.37 12.00 -30.05
C ASP A 101 33.09 11.17 -30.00
N TYR A 102 32.01 11.76 -29.45
CA TYR A 102 30.69 11.15 -29.48
C TYR A 102 30.16 10.96 -30.89
N ALA A 103 29.52 9.85 -31.19
CA ALA A 103 28.77 9.67 -32.43
C ALA A 103 27.51 10.56 -32.43
N ASN A 104 27.08 11.01 -33.59
CA ASN A 104 25.86 11.79 -33.75
C ASN A 104 24.65 10.84 -33.78
N VAL A 105 24.29 10.27 -32.62
CA VAL A 105 23.13 9.39 -32.45
C VAL A 105 21.92 10.23 -32.05
N LYS A 106 20.81 10.08 -32.78
CA LYS A 106 19.53 10.80 -32.54
C LYS A 106 18.44 9.93 -31.99
N ASP A 107 18.62 8.62 -31.93
CA ASP A 107 17.63 7.69 -31.40
C ASP A 107 17.51 7.88 -29.88
N LEU A 108 16.24 7.97 -29.40
CA LEU A 108 15.96 8.15 -27.98
C LEU A 108 16.29 6.90 -27.19
N PRO A 109 16.66 7.03 -25.91
CA PRO A 109 16.70 5.91 -24.99
C PRO A 109 15.37 5.17 -24.90
N THR A 110 15.43 3.88 -24.60
CA THR A 110 14.26 3.04 -24.36
C THR A 110 14.15 2.76 -22.87
N ILE A 111 12.98 3.05 -22.27
CA ILE A 111 12.68 2.77 -20.86
C ILE A 111 11.68 1.61 -20.81
N THR A 112 11.97 0.58 -20.01
CA THR A 112 11.17 -0.63 -19.88
C THR A 112 10.94 -0.97 -18.41
N ARG A 113 9.86 -1.73 -18.15
CA ARG A 113 9.63 -2.43 -16.89
C ARG A 113 9.47 -3.91 -17.19
N ASP A 114 10.20 -4.77 -16.48
CA ASP A 114 10.22 -6.23 -16.73
C ASP A 114 10.51 -6.57 -18.21
N GLY A 115 11.33 -5.74 -18.89
CA GLY A 115 11.67 -5.90 -20.31
C GLY A 115 10.57 -5.51 -21.31
N GLN A 116 9.45 -4.97 -20.84
CA GLN A 116 8.34 -4.51 -21.66
C GLN A 116 8.21 -2.98 -21.60
N ALA A 117 7.59 -2.37 -22.61
CA ALA A 117 7.28 -0.95 -22.59
C ALA A 117 6.46 -0.58 -21.34
N LEU A 118 6.72 0.59 -20.77
CA LEU A 118 5.96 1.08 -19.60
C LEU A 118 4.48 1.21 -19.95
N GLN A 119 3.62 0.65 -19.09
CA GLN A 119 2.19 0.90 -19.15
C GLN A 119 1.92 2.34 -18.75
N THR A 120 1.12 3.05 -19.52
CA THR A 120 0.81 4.47 -19.28
C THR A 120 -0.27 4.67 -18.20
N ASN A 121 -1.00 3.61 -17.83
CA ASN A 121 -1.98 3.62 -16.75
C ASN A 121 -1.78 2.39 -15.86
N ILE A 122 -1.60 2.63 -14.58
CA ILE A 122 -1.49 1.61 -13.53
C ILE A 122 -2.56 1.90 -12.50
N THR A 123 -3.27 0.87 -12.04
CA THR A 123 -4.25 1.00 -10.96
C THR A 123 -3.84 0.08 -9.82
N ILE A 124 -3.80 0.62 -8.60
CA ILE A 124 -3.53 -0.10 -7.37
C ILE A 124 -4.61 0.24 -6.33
N SER A 125 -4.78 -0.63 -5.36
CA SER A 125 -5.64 -0.36 -4.20
C SER A 125 -4.85 0.37 -3.10
N GLY A 126 -5.50 1.25 -2.37
CA GLY A 126 -4.91 1.96 -1.22
C GLY A 126 -4.33 0.98 -0.21
N GLY A 127 -3.12 1.25 0.26
CA GLY A 127 -2.35 0.37 1.12
C GLY A 127 -1.52 -0.69 0.40
N ASP A 128 -1.63 -0.83 -0.94
CA ASP A 128 -0.73 -1.68 -1.72
C ASP A 128 0.69 -1.12 -1.73
N ILE A 129 1.69 -2.01 -1.83
CA ILE A 129 3.09 -1.61 -1.97
C ILE A 129 3.35 -1.30 -3.44
N PHE A 130 3.79 -0.09 -3.73
CA PHE A 130 4.21 0.34 -5.07
C PHE A 130 5.58 1.02 -5.02
N LYS A 131 6.53 0.49 -5.79
CA LYS A 131 7.87 1.05 -5.94
C LYS A 131 8.05 1.56 -7.38
N PRO A 132 8.10 2.86 -7.61
CA PRO A 132 8.12 3.41 -8.95
C PRO A 132 9.24 2.89 -9.85
N LEU A 133 10.44 2.64 -9.31
CA LEU A 133 11.62 2.18 -10.07
C LEU A 133 11.84 0.67 -10.05
N GLU A 134 10.96 -0.11 -9.39
CA GLU A 134 11.12 -1.56 -9.34
C GLU A 134 11.04 -2.17 -10.76
N ASN A 135 12.08 -2.94 -11.12
CA ASN A 135 12.25 -3.56 -12.43
C ASN A 135 12.24 -2.58 -13.63
N VAL A 136 12.45 -1.28 -13.38
CA VAL A 136 12.56 -0.29 -14.45
C VAL A 136 14.03 -0.16 -14.87
N LYS A 137 14.25 -0.26 -16.17
CA LYS A 137 15.57 -0.12 -16.79
C LYS A 137 15.48 0.79 -18.01
N ALA A 138 16.59 1.43 -18.33
CA ALA A 138 16.74 2.16 -19.58
C ALA A 138 18.03 1.78 -20.28
N VAL A 139 18.00 1.79 -21.61
CA VAL A 139 19.16 1.60 -22.45
C VAL A 139 19.17 2.66 -23.56
N ASP A 140 20.37 3.05 -23.97
CA ASP A 140 20.53 3.91 -25.15
C ASP A 140 20.41 3.11 -26.46
N ALA A 141 20.52 3.80 -27.59
CA ALA A 141 20.46 3.19 -28.94
C ALA A 141 21.52 2.11 -29.19
N LYS A 142 22.58 2.08 -28.38
CA LYS A 142 23.66 1.08 -28.47
C LYS A 142 23.52 -0.03 -27.41
N GLY A 143 22.44 -0.04 -26.66
CA GLY A 143 22.18 -1.05 -25.62
C GLY A 143 22.92 -0.81 -24.29
N ARG A 144 23.54 0.35 -24.09
CA ARG A 144 24.21 0.69 -22.83
C ARG A 144 23.17 1.09 -21.77
N GLU A 145 23.33 0.59 -20.55
CA GLU A 145 22.42 0.92 -19.43
C GLU A 145 22.53 2.40 -19.06
N LEU A 146 21.39 2.99 -18.76
CA LEU A 146 21.23 4.38 -18.31
C LEU A 146 20.52 4.44 -16.97
N GLU A 147 20.82 5.47 -16.19
CA GLU A 147 20.07 5.80 -15.00
C GLU A 147 18.66 6.25 -15.36
N VAL A 148 17.64 5.68 -14.68
CA VAL A 148 16.26 6.14 -14.78
C VAL A 148 15.93 7.01 -13.58
N LYS A 149 15.42 8.20 -13.83
CA LYS A 149 14.84 9.08 -12.79
C LYS A 149 13.33 9.07 -12.91
N VAL A 150 12.67 9.16 -11.75
CA VAL A 150 11.22 9.29 -11.67
C VAL A 150 10.87 10.49 -10.80
N SER A 151 9.92 11.28 -11.24
CA SER A 151 9.31 12.35 -10.46
C SER A 151 7.79 12.19 -10.46
N THR A 152 7.13 12.80 -9.48
CA THR A 152 5.68 12.80 -9.34
C THR A 152 5.17 14.24 -9.36
N ASP A 153 3.97 14.45 -9.86
CA ASP A 153 3.30 15.76 -9.88
C ASP A 153 2.98 16.29 -8.47
N LYS A 154 2.83 15.39 -7.50
CA LYS A 154 2.57 15.67 -6.09
C LYS A 154 3.14 14.56 -5.22
N ALA A 155 3.21 14.77 -3.92
CA ALA A 155 3.66 13.75 -2.96
C ALA A 155 2.83 12.47 -3.10
N LEU A 156 3.52 11.33 -3.26
CA LEU A 156 2.89 10.04 -3.47
C LEU A 156 2.37 9.48 -2.14
N GLU A 157 1.05 9.35 -2.04
CA GLU A 157 0.34 8.73 -0.94
C GLU A 157 -0.31 7.43 -1.43
N LEU A 158 0.13 6.29 -0.89
CA LEU A 158 -0.33 4.97 -1.32
C LEU A 158 -1.55 4.45 -0.55
N ASP A 159 -1.99 5.17 0.49
CA ASP A 159 -3.24 4.90 1.22
C ASP A 159 -4.03 6.21 1.40
N PRO A 160 -4.52 6.80 0.31
CA PRO A 160 -5.25 8.05 0.38
C PRO A 160 -6.67 7.88 0.95
N GLU A 161 -7.22 8.97 1.49
CA GLU A 161 -8.62 9.02 1.96
C GLU A 161 -9.65 8.91 0.83
N ASN A 162 -9.26 9.35 -0.39
CA ASN A 162 -10.10 9.37 -1.58
C ASN A 162 -9.30 8.89 -2.80
N ASP A 163 -9.99 8.36 -3.79
CA ASP A 163 -9.38 7.98 -5.07
C ASP A 163 -8.52 9.11 -5.61
N THR A 164 -7.29 8.80 -5.96
CA THR A 164 -6.32 9.80 -6.38
C THR A 164 -5.50 9.29 -7.56
N THR A 165 -5.28 10.15 -8.56
CA THR A 165 -4.36 9.89 -9.66
C THR A 165 -3.09 10.71 -9.50
N TYR A 166 -1.95 10.05 -9.64
CA TYR A 166 -0.62 10.66 -9.67
C TYR A 166 -0.05 10.54 -11.07
N VAL A 167 0.70 11.55 -11.50
CA VAL A 167 1.44 11.49 -12.76
C VAL A 167 2.90 11.23 -12.45
N LEU A 168 3.36 10.03 -12.76
CA LEU A 168 4.76 9.64 -12.68
C LEU A 168 5.45 10.01 -14.00
N THR A 169 6.58 10.71 -13.94
CA THR A 169 7.38 11.04 -15.11
C THR A 169 8.71 10.32 -15.00
N TYR A 170 8.94 9.35 -15.89
CA TYR A 170 10.19 8.61 -16.03
C TYR A 170 11.06 9.29 -17.06
N THR A 171 12.32 9.52 -16.74
CA THR A 171 13.29 10.14 -17.64
C THR A 171 14.59 9.34 -17.66
N ALA A 172 15.18 9.24 -18.84
CA ALA A 172 16.54 8.73 -19.04
C ALA A 172 17.23 9.57 -20.10
N VAL A 173 18.49 9.95 -19.86
CA VAL A 173 19.28 10.76 -20.76
C VAL A 173 20.53 9.98 -21.14
N ASP A 174 20.83 9.88 -22.44
CA ASP A 174 22.04 9.24 -22.93
C ASP A 174 23.23 10.21 -22.96
N THR A 175 24.41 9.68 -23.28
CA THR A 175 25.65 10.48 -23.40
C THR A 175 25.66 11.40 -24.62
N TYR A 176 24.70 11.27 -25.52
CA TYR A 176 24.53 12.13 -26.72
C TYR A 176 23.59 13.30 -26.44
N GLY A 177 22.96 13.35 -25.26
CA GLY A 177 22.00 14.38 -24.89
C GLY A 177 20.56 14.07 -25.30
N ASN A 178 20.26 12.87 -25.80
CA ASN A 178 18.90 12.48 -26.12
C ASN A 178 18.16 12.09 -24.84
N GLU A 179 16.97 12.64 -24.62
CA GLU A 179 16.12 12.39 -23.46
C GLU A 179 14.88 11.59 -23.84
N ALA A 180 14.70 10.43 -23.22
CA ALA A 180 13.42 9.74 -23.19
C ALA A 180 12.61 10.21 -21.98
N LYS A 181 11.34 10.54 -22.21
CA LYS A 181 10.42 11.00 -21.18
C LYS A 181 9.08 10.31 -21.35
N ILE A 182 8.66 9.54 -20.34
CA ILE A 182 7.42 8.77 -20.37
C ILE A 182 6.58 9.14 -19.14
N GLN A 183 5.32 9.51 -19.36
CA GLN A 183 4.36 9.76 -18.30
C GLN A 183 3.48 8.54 -18.08
N VAL A 184 3.28 8.20 -16.82
CA VAL A 184 2.45 7.08 -16.35
C VAL A 184 1.47 7.61 -15.33
N ASN A 185 0.17 7.39 -15.55
CA ASN A 185 -0.86 7.66 -14.57
C ASN A 185 -0.93 6.50 -13.57
N LEU A 186 -0.67 6.78 -12.31
CA LEU A 186 -0.90 5.85 -11.20
C LEU A 186 -2.21 6.23 -10.52
N ASN A 187 -3.22 5.38 -10.70
CA ASN A 187 -4.52 5.52 -10.07
C ASN A 187 -4.52 4.72 -8.76
N VAL A 188 -4.61 5.39 -7.64
CA VAL A 188 -4.73 4.77 -6.32
C VAL A 188 -6.18 4.85 -5.89
N ILE A 189 -6.86 3.71 -5.84
CA ILE A 189 -8.23 3.60 -5.36
C ILE A 189 -8.18 3.50 -3.83
N ALA A 190 -8.82 4.45 -3.16
CA ALA A 190 -8.80 4.52 -1.69
C ALA A 190 -9.42 3.27 -1.09
N ASN A 191 -8.69 2.61 -0.19
CA ASN A 191 -9.25 1.56 0.64
C ASN A 191 -10.14 2.19 1.72
N LYS A 192 -11.41 1.81 1.80
CA LYS A 192 -12.35 2.26 2.82
C LYS A 192 -12.39 1.26 3.97
N ALA A 193 -12.73 1.73 5.17
CA ALA A 193 -12.97 0.82 6.28
C ALA A 193 -14.29 0.06 6.08
N PRO A 194 -14.39 -1.19 6.56
CA PRO A 194 -15.62 -1.97 6.47
C PRO A 194 -16.83 -1.23 7.05
N VAL A 195 -18.01 -1.45 6.51
CA VAL A 195 -19.26 -0.87 7.00
C VAL A 195 -20.02 -1.92 7.81
N ILE A 196 -20.31 -1.62 9.09
CA ILE A 196 -21.15 -2.44 9.96
C ILE A 196 -22.54 -1.79 9.99
N SER A 197 -23.57 -2.54 9.61
CA SER A 197 -24.96 -2.08 9.53
C SER A 197 -25.89 -2.95 10.34
N GLY A 198 -27.11 -2.44 10.66
CA GLY A 198 -28.13 -3.18 11.40
C GLY A 198 -27.95 -3.18 12.92
N VAL A 199 -26.87 -2.56 13.44
CA VAL A 199 -26.66 -2.43 14.90
C VAL A 199 -27.69 -1.48 15.49
N LYS A 200 -28.37 -1.93 16.55
CA LYS A 200 -29.39 -1.14 17.29
C LYS A 200 -29.35 -1.47 18.76
N ASN A 201 -29.85 -0.56 19.59
CA ASN A 201 -30.09 -0.81 21.01
C ASN A 201 -31.31 -1.72 21.22
N HIS A 202 -31.28 -2.51 22.28
CA HIS A 202 -32.33 -3.46 22.62
C HIS A 202 -32.84 -3.21 24.03
N THR A 203 -34.15 -3.45 24.25
CA THR A 203 -34.75 -3.50 25.55
C THR A 203 -35.41 -4.87 25.73
N LEU A 204 -34.95 -5.64 26.68
CA LEU A 204 -35.35 -7.00 26.98
C LEU A 204 -35.97 -7.07 28.39
N LYS A 205 -36.64 -8.16 28.67
CA LYS A 205 -37.03 -8.56 30.05
C LYS A 205 -36.16 -9.71 30.52
N VAL A 206 -36.00 -9.85 31.81
CA VAL A 206 -35.28 -11.02 32.37
C VAL A 206 -35.91 -12.32 31.84
N GLY A 207 -35.07 -13.18 31.25
CA GLY A 207 -35.45 -14.45 30.65
C GLY A 207 -35.70 -14.40 29.14
N ASP A 208 -35.66 -13.21 28.49
CA ASP A 208 -35.77 -13.12 27.04
C ASP A 208 -34.54 -13.71 26.36
N SER A 209 -34.71 -14.26 25.15
CA SER A 209 -33.60 -14.70 24.33
C SER A 209 -32.97 -13.48 23.60
N PHE A 210 -31.67 -13.50 23.43
CA PHE A 210 -30.94 -12.47 22.70
C PHE A 210 -29.81 -13.05 21.85
N ASP A 211 -29.80 -12.74 20.56
CA ASP A 211 -28.69 -13.02 19.67
C ASP A 211 -28.05 -11.70 19.20
N PRO A 212 -26.82 -11.39 19.62
CA PRO A 212 -26.15 -10.15 19.26
C PRO A 212 -25.83 -10.04 17.75
N ARG A 213 -25.85 -11.16 17.01
CA ARG A 213 -25.58 -11.16 15.56
C ARG A 213 -26.83 -10.96 14.72
N ALA A 214 -28.01 -11.10 15.29
CA ALA A 214 -29.25 -11.04 14.53
C ALA A 214 -29.46 -9.68 13.84
N GLY A 215 -29.54 -9.68 12.52
CA GLY A 215 -29.75 -8.50 11.68
C GLY A 215 -28.55 -7.57 11.55
N VAL A 216 -27.36 -7.96 12.06
CA VAL A 216 -26.12 -7.20 11.89
C VAL A 216 -25.36 -7.75 10.69
N HIS A 217 -24.96 -6.86 9.79
CA HIS A 217 -24.25 -7.17 8.56
C HIS A 217 -22.97 -6.36 8.47
N VAL A 218 -21.95 -6.93 7.84
CA VAL A 218 -20.72 -6.25 7.50
C VAL A 218 -20.52 -6.32 5.98
N THR A 219 -20.07 -5.24 5.39
CA THR A 219 -19.73 -5.15 3.95
C THR A 219 -18.44 -4.37 3.78
N ASP A 220 -17.69 -4.74 2.75
CA ASP A 220 -16.48 -4.06 2.31
C ASP A 220 -16.38 -4.19 0.78
N GLU A 221 -15.64 -3.28 0.11
CA GLU A 221 -15.50 -3.29 -1.34
C GLU A 221 -14.56 -4.39 -1.85
N ASP A 222 -13.60 -4.82 -1.06
CA ASP A 222 -12.50 -5.67 -1.52
C ASP A 222 -12.54 -7.08 -0.94
N ASP A 223 -13.19 -7.30 0.23
CA ASP A 223 -12.98 -8.50 1.03
C ASP A 223 -14.26 -9.11 1.61
N ASP A 224 -14.19 -10.42 1.84
CA ASP A 224 -15.14 -11.13 2.70
C ASP A 224 -14.73 -10.94 4.16
N ILE A 225 -15.28 -9.93 4.81
CA ILE A 225 -14.91 -9.48 6.15
C ILE A 225 -15.63 -10.25 7.23
N GLN A 226 -14.90 -10.71 8.24
CA GLN A 226 -15.47 -11.37 9.41
C GLN A 226 -15.91 -10.35 10.46
N LEU A 227 -17.19 -10.44 10.88
CA LEU A 227 -17.73 -9.67 11.99
C LEU A 227 -17.30 -10.31 13.31
N VAL A 228 -16.58 -9.57 14.12
CA VAL A 228 -16.22 -9.92 15.50
C VAL A 228 -17.23 -9.27 16.46
N VAL A 229 -17.81 -10.06 17.35
CA VAL A 229 -18.78 -9.59 18.34
C VAL A 229 -18.27 -9.95 19.74
N ASP A 230 -18.10 -8.93 20.57
CA ASP A 230 -17.80 -9.07 22.01
C ASP A 230 -19.01 -8.61 22.80
N SER A 231 -19.59 -9.52 23.58
CA SER A 231 -20.84 -9.31 24.29
C SER A 231 -20.77 -9.87 25.74
N ASN A 232 -21.13 -9.04 26.67
CA ASN A 232 -21.27 -9.44 28.08
C ASN A 232 -22.75 -9.53 28.53
N VAL A 233 -23.69 -9.59 27.58
CA VAL A 233 -25.13 -9.61 27.89
C VAL A 233 -25.50 -10.85 28.69
N ASN A 234 -26.13 -10.64 29.84
CA ASN A 234 -26.73 -11.66 30.63
C ASN A 234 -28.25 -11.39 30.76
N THR A 235 -29.03 -12.11 29.97
CA THR A 235 -30.50 -11.92 29.95
C THR A 235 -31.19 -12.43 31.19
N ASN A 236 -30.52 -13.16 32.07
CA ASN A 236 -31.09 -13.63 33.35
C ASN A 236 -30.92 -12.63 34.51
N LEU A 237 -30.22 -11.53 34.27
CA LEU A 237 -29.98 -10.51 35.28
C LEU A 237 -30.38 -9.14 34.74
N ALA A 238 -31.21 -8.42 35.47
CA ALA A 238 -31.57 -7.04 35.11
C ALA A 238 -30.34 -6.13 35.17
N GLY A 239 -30.18 -5.29 34.17
CA GLY A 239 -29.03 -4.40 34.06
C GLY A 239 -28.88 -3.79 32.65
N GLU A 240 -27.84 -3.01 32.48
CA GLU A 240 -27.44 -2.46 31.20
C GLU A 240 -26.12 -3.10 30.77
N TYR A 241 -26.12 -3.64 29.57
CA TYR A 241 -25.02 -4.40 28.97
C TYR A 241 -24.58 -3.75 27.67
N ARG A 242 -23.38 -4.08 27.23
CA ARG A 242 -22.81 -3.57 25.99
C ARG A 242 -22.44 -4.70 25.05
N VAL A 243 -22.67 -4.48 23.78
CA VAL A 243 -22.18 -5.33 22.70
C VAL A 243 -21.28 -4.49 21.83
N LEU A 244 -20.06 -4.93 21.64
CA LEU A 244 -19.09 -4.31 20.76
C LEU A 244 -18.96 -5.13 19.49
N TYR A 245 -19.17 -4.49 18.36
CA TYR A 245 -18.99 -5.05 17.02
C TYR A 245 -17.74 -4.47 16.42
N SER A 246 -16.92 -5.29 15.79
CA SER A 246 -15.75 -4.83 15.05
C SER A 246 -15.55 -5.64 13.77
N ALA A 247 -15.04 -4.98 12.74
CA ALA A 247 -14.65 -5.58 11.49
C ALA A 247 -13.38 -4.92 11.01
N THR A 248 -12.43 -5.71 10.50
CA THR A 248 -11.13 -5.24 10.01
C THR A 248 -10.90 -5.82 8.62
N ASP A 249 -10.55 -4.96 7.64
CA ASP A 249 -10.20 -5.38 6.30
C ASP A 249 -8.79 -5.99 6.23
N SER A 250 -8.42 -6.51 5.06
CA SER A 250 -7.12 -7.13 4.81
C SER A 250 -5.95 -6.13 4.90
N LYS A 251 -6.23 -4.84 4.82
CA LYS A 251 -5.25 -3.75 4.89
C LYS A 251 -5.17 -3.09 6.26
N GLY A 252 -5.95 -3.58 7.22
CA GLY A 252 -5.91 -3.18 8.63
C GLY A 252 -6.84 -2.05 9.02
N LYS A 253 -7.69 -1.53 8.11
CA LYS A 253 -8.71 -0.55 8.50
C LYS A 253 -9.84 -1.23 9.26
N THR A 254 -10.22 -0.62 10.36
CA THR A 254 -11.18 -1.22 11.31
C THR A 254 -12.33 -0.28 11.58
N THR A 255 -13.53 -0.82 11.52
CA THR A 255 -14.75 -0.17 12.02
C THR A 255 -15.18 -0.81 13.34
N ARG A 256 -15.62 0.02 14.28
CA ARG A 256 -16.17 -0.39 15.57
C ARG A 256 -17.50 0.30 15.82
N VAL A 257 -18.51 -0.47 16.23
CA VAL A 257 -19.84 0.03 16.59
C VAL A 257 -20.26 -0.63 17.91
N GLN A 258 -20.95 0.11 18.76
CA GLN A 258 -21.45 -0.38 20.05
C GLN A 258 -22.97 -0.31 20.07
N SER A 259 -23.61 -1.31 20.69
CA SER A 259 -25.00 -1.24 21.10
C SER A 259 -25.16 -1.41 22.62
N ILE A 260 -26.24 -0.89 23.12
CA ILE A 260 -26.65 -1.04 24.51
C ILE A 260 -27.86 -1.99 24.57
N VAL A 261 -27.80 -2.96 25.48
CA VAL A 261 -28.87 -3.90 25.73
C VAL A 261 -29.33 -3.70 27.20
N LYS A 262 -30.53 -3.18 27.36
CA LYS A 262 -31.15 -2.99 28.66
C LYS A 262 -32.04 -4.19 28.98
N VAL A 263 -31.72 -4.92 30.04
CA VAL A 263 -32.54 -6.01 30.57
C VAL A 263 -33.33 -5.47 31.76
N ASN A 264 -34.65 -5.32 31.60
CA ASN A 264 -35.53 -4.89 32.66
C ASN A 264 -35.83 -6.04 33.61
N PRO A 265 -36.01 -5.78 34.92
CA PRO A 265 -36.44 -6.81 35.86
C PRO A 265 -37.75 -7.41 35.40
N LYS A 266 -37.96 -8.69 35.72
CA LYS A 266 -39.29 -9.29 35.62
C LYS A 266 -40.17 -8.56 36.63
N MET A 267 -41.23 -7.91 36.15
CA MET A 267 -42.22 -7.35 37.08
C MET A 267 -42.73 -8.51 37.94
N SER A 268 -42.36 -8.54 39.20
CA SER A 268 -43.13 -9.28 40.16
C SER A 268 -44.48 -8.57 40.25
N SER A 269 -45.57 -9.26 40.00
CA SER A 269 -46.88 -8.78 40.38
C SER A 269 -46.84 -8.64 41.92
N ILE A 270 -46.67 -7.44 42.41
CA ILE A 270 -46.91 -7.15 43.82
C ILE A 270 -48.42 -7.34 44.00
N ASN A 271 -48.84 -8.38 44.71
CA ASN A 271 -50.23 -8.55 45.04
C ASN A 271 -50.55 -7.63 46.25
N HIS A 272 -51.48 -6.71 46.04
CA HIS A 272 -51.99 -5.90 47.18
C HIS A 272 -53.15 -6.58 47.80
N VAL A 273 -53.29 -6.42 49.10
CA VAL A 273 -54.42 -6.98 49.84
C VAL A 273 -55.67 -6.14 49.58
N PRO A 274 -56.83 -6.73 49.25
CA PRO A 274 -58.07 -6.00 49.03
C PRO A 274 -58.48 -5.16 50.23
N VAL A 275 -59.05 -4.00 49.94
CA VAL A 275 -59.58 -3.11 51.02
C VAL A 275 -61.12 -3.13 51.01
N ILE A 276 -61.70 -3.38 52.16
CA ILE A 276 -63.14 -3.31 52.37
C ILE A 276 -63.51 -1.95 52.95
N TYR A 277 -64.48 -1.31 52.33
CA TYR A 277 -65.06 -0.04 52.74
C TYR A 277 -66.48 -0.32 53.25
N ALA A 278 -66.70 -0.22 54.57
CA ALA A 278 -67.99 -0.36 55.27
C ALA A 278 -68.13 0.73 56.33
N ASN A 279 -69.25 1.36 56.38
CA ASN A 279 -69.55 2.37 57.40
C ASN A 279 -70.53 1.85 58.39
N ASP A 280 -70.38 2.28 59.66
CA ASP A 280 -71.39 2.07 60.65
C ASP A 280 -72.70 2.69 60.21
N THR A 281 -73.81 1.99 60.46
CA THR A 281 -75.12 2.45 60.06
C THR A 281 -76.14 2.27 61.20
N THR A 282 -77.15 3.09 61.22
CA THR A 282 -78.29 3.00 62.17
C THR A 282 -79.56 2.71 61.40
N ILE A 283 -80.28 1.73 61.81
CA ILE A 283 -81.58 1.32 61.30
C ILE A 283 -82.65 1.46 62.36
N LYS A 284 -83.93 1.60 62.02
CA LYS A 284 -85.02 1.63 62.96
C LYS A 284 -85.46 0.22 63.33
N LEU A 285 -85.97 0.09 64.47
CA LEU A 285 -86.52 -1.19 64.97
C LEU A 285 -87.60 -1.73 64.03
N GLY A 286 -87.44 -2.94 63.53
CA GLY A 286 -88.32 -3.59 62.59
C GLY A 286 -87.98 -3.39 61.14
N ASP A 287 -87.04 -2.48 60.76
CA ASP A 287 -86.59 -2.30 59.36
C ASP A 287 -85.84 -3.52 58.84
N ALA A 288 -85.94 -3.75 57.51
CA ALA A 288 -85.13 -4.77 56.86
C ALA A 288 -83.68 -4.30 56.73
N PHE A 289 -82.77 -5.22 56.99
CA PHE A 289 -81.36 -4.93 56.87
C PHE A 289 -80.65 -5.93 55.95
N ASN A 290 -79.99 -5.41 54.91
CA ASN A 290 -79.14 -6.22 54.05
C ASN A 290 -77.68 -5.80 54.29
N PRO A 291 -76.85 -6.64 54.90
CA PRO A 291 -75.47 -6.29 55.22
C PRO A 291 -74.59 -5.98 53.96
N LEU A 292 -74.90 -6.58 52.77
CA LEU A 292 -74.13 -6.33 51.57
C LEU A 292 -74.45 -5.01 50.89
N SER A 293 -75.56 -4.31 51.34
CA SER A 293 -75.89 -3.00 50.71
C SER A 293 -75.09 -1.83 51.23
N ILE A 294 -74.27 -2.02 52.26
CA ILE A 294 -73.48 -0.97 52.95
C ILE A 294 -71.95 -1.20 52.82
N VAL A 295 -71.51 -2.12 51.98
CA VAL A 295 -70.14 -2.49 51.86
C VAL A 295 -69.71 -2.46 50.40
N THR A 296 -68.51 -1.98 50.12
CA THR A 296 -67.79 -2.11 48.86
C THR A 296 -66.37 -2.64 49.09
N ALA A 297 -65.76 -3.22 48.08
CA ALA A 297 -64.38 -3.66 48.17
C ALA A 297 -63.65 -3.36 46.89
N TYR A 298 -62.37 -3.00 47.01
CA TYR A 298 -61.49 -2.67 45.90
C TYR A 298 -60.10 -3.26 46.10
N ASP A 299 -59.53 -3.71 45.02
CA ASP A 299 -58.16 -4.20 44.94
C ASP A 299 -57.42 -3.47 43.87
N GLU A 300 -56.14 -3.24 44.02
CA GLU A 300 -55.37 -2.49 43.05
C GLU A 300 -55.20 -3.27 41.72
N GLU A 301 -55.05 -4.57 41.79
CA GLU A 301 -54.90 -5.46 40.64
C GLU A 301 -56.23 -5.93 40.09
N ASP A 302 -57.18 -6.39 40.97
CA ASP A 302 -58.45 -6.98 40.57
C ASP A 302 -59.58 -5.95 40.43
N LYS A 303 -59.33 -4.70 40.80
CA LYS A 303 -60.26 -3.55 40.74
C LYS A 303 -61.48 -3.71 41.70
N ASP A 304 -62.72 -3.63 41.22
CA ASP A 304 -63.92 -3.73 42.05
C ASP A 304 -64.18 -5.18 42.44
N LEU A 305 -64.08 -5.45 43.70
CA LEU A 305 -64.37 -6.75 44.34
C LEU A 305 -65.65 -6.74 45.16
N THR A 306 -66.50 -5.71 45.03
CA THR A 306 -67.73 -5.57 45.85
C THR A 306 -68.63 -6.79 45.78
N GLN A 307 -68.77 -7.41 44.61
CA GLN A 307 -69.57 -8.60 44.39
C GLN A 307 -68.98 -9.89 45.02
N SER A 308 -67.71 -9.81 45.42
CA SER A 308 -66.94 -10.91 45.99
C SER A 308 -66.90 -10.82 47.54
N VAL A 309 -67.51 -9.79 48.09
CA VAL A 309 -67.61 -9.64 49.57
C VAL A 309 -68.52 -10.69 50.15
N GLU A 310 -68.03 -11.40 51.13
CA GLU A 310 -68.76 -12.40 51.90
C GLU A 310 -69.07 -11.87 53.30
N VAL A 311 -70.27 -12.16 53.78
CA VAL A 311 -70.64 -11.95 55.19
C VAL A 311 -70.20 -13.17 55.99
N VAL A 312 -69.16 -13.02 56.80
CA VAL A 312 -68.61 -14.10 57.63
C VAL A 312 -69.44 -14.29 58.96
N ASN A 313 -69.84 -13.19 59.49
CA ASN A 313 -70.71 -13.19 60.70
C ASN A 313 -71.67 -12.00 60.64
N ASN A 314 -72.93 -12.24 61.03
CA ASN A 314 -73.97 -11.21 61.16
C ASN A 314 -74.85 -11.56 62.34
N ASN A 315 -74.81 -10.76 63.43
CA ASN A 315 -75.61 -10.97 64.62
C ASN A 315 -76.75 -9.95 64.77
N VAL A 316 -77.08 -9.23 63.67
CA VAL A 316 -78.09 -8.19 63.67
C VAL A 316 -79.49 -8.79 63.94
N ASP A 317 -80.13 -8.36 65.04
CA ASP A 317 -81.52 -8.66 65.33
C ASP A 317 -82.35 -7.35 65.23
N THR A 318 -83.05 -7.19 64.12
CA THR A 318 -83.81 -5.97 63.81
C THR A 318 -85.06 -5.82 64.68
N LYS A 319 -85.41 -6.83 65.46
CA LYS A 319 -86.57 -6.83 66.42
C LYS A 319 -86.21 -6.41 67.80
N LYS A 320 -84.92 -6.23 68.10
CA LYS A 320 -84.41 -5.87 69.40
C LYS A 320 -83.46 -4.68 69.34
N GLU A 321 -83.65 -3.70 70.20
CA GLU A 321 -82.76 -2.55 70.31
C GLU A 321 -81.38 -3.00 70.85
N GLY A 322 -80.29 -2.50 70.21
CA GLY A 322 -78.93 -2.83 70.62
C GLY A 322 -77.89 -2.48 69.54
N ASN A 323 -76.65 -2.73 69.90
CA ASN A 323 -75.54 -2.61 68.95
C ASN A 323 -75.16 -4.00 68.45
N TYR A 324 -75.03 -4.11 67.15
CA TYR A 324 -74.77 -5.37 66.47
C TYR A 324 -73.53 -5.24 65.60
N THR A 325 -72.93 -6.33 65.18
CA THR A 325 -71.74 -6.33 64.31
C THR A 325 -71.94 -7.24 63.10
N VAL A 326 -71.44 -6.77 61.96
CA VAL A 326 -71.30 -7.57 60.76
C VAL A 326 -69.81 -7.68 60.40
N THR A 327 -69.35 -8.90 60.15
CA THR A 327 -67.99 -9.17 59.75
C THR A 327 -67.97 -9.57 58.30
N TYR A 328 -67.14 -8.89 57.50
CA TYR A 328 -66.98 -9.13 56.10
C TYR A 328 -65.61 -9.72 55.76
N ARG A 329 -65.55 -10.46 54.67
CA ARG A 329 -64.33 -10.99 54.11
C ARG A 329 -64.37 -10.81 52.57
N VAL A 330 -63.25 -10.45 51.98
CA VAL A 330 -63.03 -10.49 50.53
C VAL A 330 -61.70 -11.13 50.30
N LYS A 331 -61.58 -11.81 49.12
CA LYS A 331 -60.37 -12.37 48.63
C LYS A 331 -60.13 -11.85 47.20
N ASP A 332 -58.89 -11.57 46.88
CA ASP A 332 -58.41 -11.35 45.51
C ASP A 332 -58.28 -12.69 44.74
N LYS A 333 -57.85 -12.64 43.51
CA LYS A 333 -57.64 -13.82 42.68
C LYS A 333 -56.29 -14.50 42.90
N ASN A 334 -55.37 -13.85 43.63
CA ASN A 334 -54.01 -14.32 43.93
C ASN A 334 -53.91 -14.75 45.36
#